data_0c4f472c3f56711f256483275fa91b1c
#
_entry.id   0c4f472c3f56711f256483275fa91b1c
#
_cell.length_a   1.000
_cell.length_b   1.000
_cell.length_c   1.000
_cell.angle_alpha   90.00
_cell.angle_beta   90.00
_cell.angle_gamma   90.00
#
_symmetry.space_group_name_H-M   'P 1'
#
loop_
_entity.id
_entity.type
_entity.pdbx_description
1 polymer ?
#
loop_
_entity_poly.entity_id
_entity_poly.type
_entity_poly.pdbx_seq_one_letter_code
_entity_poly.pdbx_strand_id
1 'polypeptide(L)'
;MPETLATLLSRHSLGGKHLGEPGPDDAALRLMALAALRAPDHGGLAPFRFKLVRGAARERMATLFETVALAAGKDEAEARIDAERALRPPVTVAVVARIDMGHPIVPAHEQWAAVGGAVANFLNAAHALGFAGKMLSGHKVRQPAIQAAFCDTGETLVGWISLGTPVREPAPGHAKAGAVEVLSDWR
;
A
#
# COMPACT_ATOMS: atom_id res chain seq x y z
N MET A 1 -12.63 -9.82 -24.48
CA MET A 1 -11.53 -9.83 -23.48
C MET A 1 -12.04 -10.56 -22.25
N PRO A 2 -11.28 -11.48 -21.65
CA PRO A 2 -11.69 -12.15 -20.41
C PRO A 2 -11.97 -11.14 -19.28
N GLU A 3 -12.99 -11.38 -18.47
CA GLU A 3 -13.44 -10.49 -17.40
C GLU A 3 -12.31 -10.17 -16.39
N THR A 4 -11.53 -11.19 -16.01
CA THR A 4 -10.39 -11.01 -15.11
C THR A 4 -9.35 -10.02 -15.66
N LEU A 5 -9.08 -10.08 -16.97
CA LEU A 5 -8.15 -9.16 -17.61
C LEU A 5 -8.74 -7.74 -17.67
N ALA A 6 -10.03 -7.62 -17.96
CA ALA A 6 -10.73 -6.33 -17.92
C ALA A 6 -10.62 -5.67 -16.54
N THR A 7 -10.81 -6.45 -15.47
CA THR A 7 -10.65 -6.00 -14.09
C THR A 7 -9.22 -5.50 -13.80
N LEU A 8 -8.20 -6.24 -14.23
CA LEU A 8 -6.81 -5.82 -14.06
C LEU A 8 -6.49 -4.52 -14.81
N LEU A 9 -6.97 -4.37 -16.03
CA LEU A 9 -6.70 -3.22 -16.88
C LEU A 9 -7.47 -1.97 -16.45
N SER A 10 -8.65 -2.13 -15.84
CA SER A 10 -9.46 -1.01 -15.34
C SER A 10 -8.98 -0.47 -14.00
N ARG A 11 -8.18 -1.25 -13.23
CA ARG A 11 -7.70 -0.81 -11.92
C ARG A 11 -6.83 0.45 -12.03
N HIS A 12 -7.17 1.43 -11.26
CA HIS A 12 -6.37 2.64 -11.10
C HIS A 12 -6.26 3.02 -9.61
N SER A 13 -5.33 3.91 -9.28
CA SER A 13 -5.08 4.35 -7.91
C SER A 13 -5.99 5.50 -7.52
N LEU A 14 -6.77 5.33 -6.44
CA LEU A 14 -7.60 6.38 -5.83
C LEU A 14 -7.02 6.84 -4.51
N GLY A 15 -6.74 8.14 -4.38
CA GLY A 15 -6.28 8.74 -3.13
C GLY A 15 -7.40 8.90 -2.11
N GLY A 16 -7.03 9.02 -0.82
CA GLY A 16 -7.97 9.03 0.32
C GLY A 16 -9.14 10.01 0.23
N LYS A 17 -8.99 11.13 -0.49
CA LYS A 17 -10.09 12.10 -0.72
C LYS A 17 -11.24 11.57 -1.60
N HIS A 18 -11.04 10.44 -2.26
CA HIS A 18 -12.02 9.77 -3.13
C HIS A 18 -12.52 8.45 -2.55
N LEU A 19 -12.14 8.16 -1.30
CA LEU A 19 -12.51 6.95 -0.58
C LEU A 19 -13.45 7.29 0.55
N GLY A 20 -14.51 6.50 0.72
CA GLY A 20 -15.50 6.64 1.78
C GLY A 20 -15.85 5.29 2.39
N GLU A 21 -16.75 5.34 3.38
CA GLU A 21 -17.34 4.14 3.98
C GLU A 21 -18.35 3.48 3.02
N PRO A 22 -18.57 2.15 3.16
CA PRO A 22 -17.84 1.29 4.07
C PRO A 22 -16.43 0.98 3.58
N GLY A 23 -15.51 0.80 4.52
CA GLY A 23 -14.23 0.16 4.22
C GLY A 23 -14.41 -1.36 4.03
N PRO A 24 -13.37 -2.07 3.52
CA PRO A 24 -13.41 -3.53 3.43
C PRO A 24 -13.53 -4.16 4.82
N ASP A 25 -14.40 -5.16 4.94
CA ASP A 25 -14.56 -5.97 6.13
C ASP A 25 -13.44 -7.03 6.27
N ASP A 26 -13.49 -7.82 7.33
CA ASP A 26 -12.47 -8.85 7.60
C ASP A 26 -12.44 -9.94 6.52
N ALA A 27 -13.56 -10.29 5.92
CA ALA A 27 -13.62 -11.30 4.86
C ALA A 27 -12.94 -10.77 3.59
N ALA A 28 -13.25 -9.55 3.19
CA ALA A 28 -12.62 -8.90 2.05
C ALA A 28 -11.10 -8.71 2.26
N LEU A 29 -10.69 -8.25 3.45
CA LEU A 29 -9.27 -8.08 3.79
C LEU A 29 -8.50 -9.41 3.75
N ARG A 30 -9.12 -10.52 4.19
CA ARG A 30 -8.51 -11.86 4.08
C ARG A 30 -8.35 -12.29 2.63
N LEU A 31 -9.33 -12.05 1.76
CA LEU A 31 -9.23 -12.36 0.34
C LEU A 31 -8.11 -11.55 -0.33
N MET A 32 -7.99 -10.27 0.00
CA MET A 32 -6.88 -9.43 -0.48
C MET A 32 -5.51 -9.97 -0.03
N ALA A 33 -5.39 -10.40 1.23
CA ALA A 33 -4.16 -10.99 1.76
C ALA A 33 -3.84 -12.34 1.10
N LEU A 34 -4.84 -13.19 0.85
CA LEU A 34 -4.66 -14.44 0.10
C LEU A 34 -4.20 -14.18 -1.34
N ALA A 35 -4.75 -13.16 -2.00
CA ALA A 35 -4.29 -12.75 -3.32
C ALA A 35 -2.83 -12.26 -3.29
N ALA A 36 -2.44 -11.48 -2.27
CA ALA A 36 -1.07 -11.03 -2.07
C ALA A 36 -0.07 -12.20 -1.96
N LEU A 37 -0.45 -13.28 -1.27
CA LEU A 37 0.35 -14.50 -1.13
C LEU A 37 0.51 -15.28 -2.45
N ARG A 38 -0.15 -14.88 -3.54
CA ARG A 38 0.03 -15.43 -4.89
C ARG A 38 1.06 -14.67 -5.72
N ALA A 39 1.75 -13.69 -5.14
CA ALA A 39 2.90 -13.07 -5.79
C ALA A 39 3.97 -14.13 -6.08
N PRO A 40 4.70 -14.04 -7.20
CA PRO A 40 5.89 -14.86 -7.41
C PRO A 40 6.88 -14.65 -6.26
N ASP A 41 7.22 -15.73 -5.58
CA ASP A 41 8.02 -15.69 -4.35
C ASP A 41 8.95 -16.93 -4.32
N HIS A 42 10.19 -16.72 -4.67
CA HIS A 42 11.20 -17.77 -4.69
C HIS A 42 11.39 -18.31 -3.26
N GLY A 43 11.24 -19.62 -3.11
CA GLY A 43 11.32 -20.29 -1.83
C GLY A 43 10.10 -20.11 -0.91
N GLY A 44 9.08 -19.37 -1.31
CA GLY A 44 7.86 -19.18 -0.51
C GLY A 44 8.10 -18.45 0.80
N LEU A 45 9.00 -17.47 0.83
CA LEU A 45 9.46 -16.78 2.03
C LEU A 45 8.40 -15.85 2.64
N ALA A 46 7.43 -15.39 1.86
CA ALA A 46 6.48 -14.34 2.21
C ALA A 46 7.20 -13.15 2.90
N PRO A 47 8.13 -12.45 2.19
CA PRO A 47 8.99 -11.44 2.79
C PRO A 47 8.25 -10.14 3.09
N PHE A 48 6.99 -10.22 3.45
CA PHE A 48 6.10 -9.10 3.75
C PHE A 48 5.07 -9.47 4.79
N ARG A 49 4.52 -8.44 5.42
CA ARG A 49 3.29 -8.52 6.22
C ARG A 49 2.48 -7.24 6.10
N PHE A 50 1.20 -7.33 6.39
CA PHE A 50 0.26 -6.22 6.40
C PHE A 50 -0.20 -5.93 7.83
N LYS A 51 -0.10 -4.66 8.26
CA LYS A 51 -0.67 -4.21 9.54
C LYS A 51 -1.90 -3.34 9.26
N LEU A 52 -3.04 -3.71 9.80
CA LEU A 52 -4.30 -2.98 9.61
C LEU A 52 -4.38 -1.79 10.58
N VAL A 53 -4.71 -0.62 10.03
CA VAL A 53 -5.00 0.60 10.79
C VAL A 53 -6.45 0.98 10.53
N ARG A 54 -7.31 0.70 11.51
CA ARG A 54 -8.75 0.97 11.47
C ARG A 54 -9.29 1.28 12.87
N GLY A 55 -10.50 1.83 12.97
CA GLY A 55 -11.07 2.26 14.25
C GLY A 55 -10.13 3.20 14.99
N ALA A 56 -9.98 3.04 16.29
CA ALA A 56 -9.13 3.89 17.14
C ALA A 56 -7.63 3.90 16.76
N ALA A 57 -7.14 2.93 15.96
CA ALA A 57 -5.77 2.96 15.48
C ALA A 57 -5.53 4.08 14.45
N ARG A 58 -6.57 4.54 13.75
CA ARG A 58 -6.48 5.67 12.80
C ARG A 58 -6.11 6.96 13.52
N GLU A 59 -6.74 7.23 14.67
CA GLU A 59 -6.45 8.42 15.49
C GLU A 59 -4.99 8.37 15.99
N ARG A 60 -4.53 7.21 16.47
CA ARG A 60 -3.13 7.06 16.90
C ARG A 60 -2.15 7.32 15.76
N MET A 61 -2.47 6.85 14.53
CA MET A 61 -1.65 7.12 13.35
C MET A 61 -1.67 8.60 12.98
N ALA A 62 -2.82 9.27 13.08
CA ALA A 62 -2.95 10.70 12.80
C ALA A 62 -2.10 11.53 13.78
N THR A 63 -2.20 11.26 15.09
CA THR A 63 -1.36 11.90 16.12
C THR A 63 0.13 11.67 15.86
N LEU A 64 0.53 10.44 15.51
CA LEU A 64 1.91 10.14 15.16
C LEU A 64 2.38 10.95 13.94
N PHE A 65 1.55 11.11 12.91
CA PHE A 65 1.91 11.88 11.72
C PHE A 65 2.04 13.37 12.00
N GLU A 66 1.19 13.93 12.87
CA GLU A 66 1.28 15.30 13.34
C GLU A 66 2.56 15.54 14.13
N THR A 67 2.84 14.68 15.11
CA THR A 67 4.05 14.75 15.94
C THR A 67 5.33 14.70 15.09
N VAL A 68 5.39 13.77 14.12
CA VAL A 68 6.54 13.65 13.23
C VAL A 68 6.66 14.83 12.28
N ALA A 69 5.56 15.43 11.84
CA ALA A 69 5.57 16.62 10.99
C ALA A 69 6.12 17.83 11.74
N LEU A 70 5.68 18.06 12.98
CA LEU A 70 6.21 19.11 13.87
C LEU A 70 7.72 18.91 14.14
N ALA A 71 8.13 17.69 14.47
CA ALA A 71 9.53 17.36 14.70
C ALA A 71 10.42 17.55 13.45
N ALA A 72 9.82 17.45 12.26
CA ALA A 72 10.48 17.72 10.98
C ALA A 72 10.47 19.19 10.57
N GLY A 73 10.01 20.11 11.44
CA GLY A 73 10.03 21.56 11.25
C GLY A 73 8.83 22.13 10.49
N LYS A 74 7.74 21.36 10.30
CA LYS A 74 6.49 21.90 9.78
C LYS A 74 5.79 22.77 10.80
N ASP A 75 5.05 23.78 10.35
CA ASP A 75 4.16 24.53 11.22
C ASP A 75 2.95 23.69 11.66
N GLU A 76 2.21 24.19 12.67
CA GLU A 76 1.04 23.48 13.23
C GLU A 76 -0.07 23.24 12.19
N ALA A 77 -0.28 24.15 11.25
CA ALA A 77 -1.30 24.02 10.23
C ALA A 77 -0.95 22.90 9.25
N GLU A 78 0.30 22.86 8.79
CA GLU A 78 0.81 21.80 7.91
C GLU A 78 0.81 20.42 8.60
N ALA A 79 1.20 20.38 9.88
CA ALA A 79 1.21 19.15 10.69
C ALA A 79 -0.22 18.61 10.88
N ARG A 80 -1.19 19.48 11.16
CA ARG A 80 -2.62 19.13 11.24
C ARG A 80 -3.16 18.57 9.91
N ILE A 81 -2.80 19.17 8.79
CA ILE A 81 -3.16 18.65 7.46
C ILE A 81 -2.64 17.23 7.26
N ASP A 82 -1.45 16.90 7.75
CA ASP A 82 -0.92 15.54 7.67
C ASP A 82 -1.74 14.54 8.51
N ALA A 83 -2.17 14.93 9.71
CA ALA A 83 -3.06 14.15 10.55
C ALA A 83 -4.44 13.92 9.91
N GLU A 84 -5.06 14.98 9.41
CA GLU A 84 -6.36 14.91 8.71
C GLU A 84 -6.31 13.99 7.49
N ARG A 85 -5.21 14.03 6.72
CA ARG A 85 -5.02 13.15 5.57
C ARG A 85 -4.93 11.68 5.96
N ALA A 86 -4.38 11.36 7.14
CA ALA A 86 -4.33 10.01 7.67
C ALA A 86 -5.72 9.45 8.01
N LEU A 87 -6.66 10.31 8.39
CA LEU A 87 -8.03 9.95 8.76
C LEU A 87 -8.99 9.81 7.57
N ARG A 88 -8.59 10.22 6.35
CA ARG A 88 -9.50 10.19 5.20
C ARG A 88 -9.95 8.79 4.78
N PRO A 89 -9.03 7.79 4.61
CA PRO A 89 -9.47 6.47 4.20
C PRO A 89 -10.11 5.70 5.38
N PRO A 90 -11.19 4.93 5.15
CA PRO A 90 -11.79 4.08 6.17
C PRO A 90 -10.81 3.09 6.78
N VAL A 91 -9.96 2.50 5.93
CA VAL A 91 -8.92 1.55 6.32
C VAL A 91 -7.58 1.96 5.71
N THR A 92 -6.54 1.89 6.50
CA THR A 92 -5.16 1.98 6.02
C THR A 92 -4.43 0.68 6.34
N VAL A 93 -3.65 0.19 5.40
CA VAL A 93 -2.85 -1.03 5.55
C VAL A 93 -1.38 -0.66 5.44
N ALA A 94 -0.63 -0.79 6.51
CA ALA A 94 0.82 -0.64 6.46
C ALA A 94 1.45 -1.88 5.81
N VAL A 95 2.29 -1.66 4.81
CA VAL A 95 3.05 -2.69 4.12
C VAL A 95 4.44 -2.73 4.73
N VAL A 96 4.77 -3.83 5.37
CA VAL A 96 6.06 -4.03 6.05
C VAL A 96 6.82 -5.15 5.33
N ALA A 97 8.03 -4.84 4.88
CA ALA A 97 8.95 -5.82 4.29
C ALA A 97 9.85 -6.45 5.36
N ARG A 98 10.14 -7.73 5.19
CA ARG A 98 11.02 -8.57 6.02
C ARG A 98 12.07 -9.20 5.14
N ILE A 99 13.02 -8.39 4.70
CA ILE A 99 14.05 -8.83 3.75
C ILE A 99 15.22 -9.46 4.51
N ASP A 100 15.47 -10.73 4.23
CA ASP A 100 16.67 -11.41 4.71
C ASP A 100 17.84 -11.16 3.74
N MET A 101 18.71 -10.21 4.11
CA MET A 101 19.89 -9.84 3.32
C MET A 101 20.95 -10.95 3.29
N GLY A 102 20.90 -11.90 4.23
CA GLY A 102 21.85 -13.00 4.36
C GLY A 102 21.32 -14.33 3.83
N HIS A 103 20.13 -14.38 3.21
CA HIS A 103 19.52 -15.62 2.75
C HIS A 103 20.43 -16.35 1.74
N PRO A 104 20.76 -17.64 1.95
CA PRO A 104 21.80 -18.33 1.19
C PRO A 104 21.43 -18.57 -0.29
N ILE A 105 20.14 -18.58 -0.62
CA ILE A 105 19.65 -18.94 -1.96
C ILE A 105 18.90 -17.79 -2.63
N VAL A 106 18.05 -17.07 -1.86
CA VAL A 106 17.15 -16.06 -2.40
C VAL A 106 17.72 -14.67 -2.16
N PRO A 107 18.27 -14.00 -3.16
CA PRO A 107 18.87 -12.68 -2.99
C PRO A 107 17.79 -11.62 -2.70
N ALA A 108 18.21 -10.53 -2.04
CA ALA A 108 17.30 -9.48 -1.57
C ALA A 108 16.42 -8.87 -2.68
N HIS A 109 16.95 -8.72 -3.91
CA HIS A 109 16.17 -8.13 -5.01
C HIS A 109 14.98 -8.99 -5.43
N GLU A 110 15.08 -10.33 -5.35
CA GLU A 110 13.95 -11.24 -5.61
C GLU A 110 12.90 -11.13 -4.49
N GLN A 111 13.33 -11.01 -3.23
CA GLN A 111 12.45 -10.78 -2.10
C GLN A 111 11.69 -9.44 -2.25
N TRP A 112 12.37 -8.37 -2.67
CA TRP A 112 11.71 -7.09 -2.97
C TRP A 112 10.74 -7.18 -4.15
N ALA A 113 11.03 -7.99 -5.17
CA ALA A 113 10.10 -8.24 -6.28
C ALA A 113 8.82 -8.93 -5.77
N ALA A 114 8.95 -9.90 -4.86
CA ALA A 114 7.80 -10.56 -4.22
C ALA A 114 6.96 -9.56 -3.41
N VAL A 115 7.58 -8.64 -2.64
CA VAL A 115 6.87 -7.56 -1.93
C VAL A 115 6.07 -6.69 -2.91
N GLY A 116 6.68 -6.26 -4.01
CA GLY A 116 6.00 -5.47 -5.05
C GLY A 116 4.83 -6.22 -5.69
N GLY A 117 5.03 -7.49 -6.02
CA GLY A 117 3.98 -8.39 -6.52
C GLY A 117 2.82 -8.55 -5.53
N ALA A 118 3.13 -8.69 -4.25
CA ALA A 118 2.12 -8.81 -3.20
C ALA A 118 1.26 -7.54 -3.07
N VAL A 119 1.86 -6.35 -3.12
CA VAL A 119 1.14 -5.07 -3.14
C VAL A 119 0.24 -4.96 -4.37
N ALA A 120 0.73 -5.35 -5.55
CA ALA A 120 -0.06 -5.32 -6.77
C ALA A 120 -1.27 -6.27 -6.68
N ASN A 121 -1.07 -7.51 -6.24
CA ASN A 121 -2.13 -8.49 -6.08
C ASN A 121 -3.16 -8.07 -5.03
N PHE A 122 -2.71 -7.50 -3.90
CA PHE A 122 -3.59 -6.96 -2.87
C PHE A 122 -4.52 -5.87 -3.42
N LEU A 123 -3.97 -4.92 -4.17
CA LEU A 123 -4.74 -3.83 -4.79
C LEU A 123 -5.66 -4.31 -5.92
N ASN A 124 -5.24 -5.31 -6.69
CA ASN A 124 -6.07 -5.93 -7.73
C ASN A 124 -7.26 -6.67 -7.12
N ALA A 125 -7.04 -7.40 -6.03
CA ALA A 125 -8.11 -8.05 -5.28
C ALA A 125 -9.09 -7.03 -4.66
N ALA A 126 -8.57 -5.93 -4.10
CA ALA A 126 -9.41 -4.84 -3.61
C ALA A 126 -10.33 -4.31 -4.71
N HIS A 127 -9.78 -4.06 -5.92
CA HIS A 127 -10.55 -3.58 -7.06
C HIS A 127 -11.59 -4.60 -7.53
N ALA A 128 -11.24 -5.87 -7.61
CA ALA A 128 -12.17 -6.95 -7.99
C ALA A 128 -13.33 -7.11 -6.97
N LEU A 129 -13.10 -6.75 -5.72
CA LEU A 129 -14.13 -6.76 -4.66
C LEU A 129 -14.95 -5.45 -4.58
N GLY A 130 -14.74 -4.50 -5.52
CA GLY A 130 -15.47 -3.23 -5.57
C GLY A 130 -14.90 -2.13 -4.69
N PHE A 131 -13.76 -2.36 -4.04
CA PHE A 131 -13.05 -1.33 -3.28
C PHE A 131 -12.02 -0.61 -4.16
N ALA A 132 -11.60 0.56 -3.71
CA ALA A 132 -10.52 1.29 -4.32
C ALA A 132 -9.39 1.56 -3.32
N GLY A 133 -8.21 1.81 -3.84
CA GLY A 133 -7.07 2.11 -2.98
C GLY A 133 -5.88 2.68 -3.74
N LYS A 134 -4.89 3.09 -2.96
CA LYS A 134 -3.63 3.62 -3.46
C LYS A 134 -2.49 3.27 -2.51
N MET A 135 -1.39 2.75 -3.06
CA MET A 135 -0.12 2.67 -2.34
C MET A 135 0.47 4.08 -2.19
N LEU A 136 0.80 4.44 -0.97
CA LEU A 136 1.43 5.69 -0.58
C LEU A 136 2.76 5.37 0.09
N SER A 137 3.80 6.01 -0.38
CA SER A 137 5.12 6.01 0.22
C SER A 137 5.65 7.44 0.16
N GLY A 138 6.89 7.67 0.48
CA GLY A 138 7.51 8.99 0.40
C GLY A 138 8.40 9.26 1.61
N HIS A 139 8.74 10.52 1.82
CA HIS A 139 9.69 10.91 2.86
C HIS A 139 9.28 10.44 4.27
N LYS A 140 7.98 10.43 4.55
CA LYS A 140 7.44 10.08 5.88
C LYS A 140 7.80 8.65 6.33
N VAL A 141 7.82 7.68 5.41
CA VAL A 141 8.18 6.29 5.75
C VAL A 141 9.60 6.14 6.28
N ARG A 142 10.49 7.11 5.99
CA ARG A 142 11.90 7.09 6.41
C ARG A 142 12.11 7.65 7.82
N GLN A 143 11.09 8.25 8.43
CA GLN A 143 11.21 8.84 9.77
C GLN A 143 11.36 7.74 10.81
N PRO A 144 12.37 7.80 11.71
CA PRO A 144 12.63 6.74 12.70
C PRO A 144 11.41 6.43 13.58
N ALA A 145 10.68 7.45 14.04
CA ALA A 145 9.48 7.27 14.85
C ALA A 145 8.36 6.53 14.08
N ILE A 146 8.24 6.78 12.78
CA ILE A 146 7.30 6.05 11.92
C ILE A 146 7.75 4.60 11.75
N GLN A 147 9.01 4.35 11.44
CA GLN A 147 9.54 2.98 11.34
C GLN A 147 9.30 2.21 12.64
N ALA A 148 9.66 2.78 13.79
CA ALA A 148 9.50 2.14 15.10
C ALA A 148 8.03 1.84 15.46
N ALA A 149 7.06 2.63 14.97
CA ALA A 149 5.64 2.38 15.20
C ALA A 149 5.07 1.21 14.40
N PHE A 150 5.65 0.93 13.23
CA PHE A 150 5.11 -0.09 12.31
C PHE A 150 6.00 -1.33 12.15
N CYS A 151 7.28 -1.24 12.47
CA CYS A 151 8.28 -2.27 12.16
C CYS A 151 8.91 -2.84 13.43
N ASP A 152 9.19 -4.13 13.41
CA ASP A 152 10.07 -4.78 14.37
C ASP A 152 11.53 -4.69 13.88
N THR A 153 12.50 -5.14 14.67
CA THR A 153 13.91 -5.13 14.30
C THR A 153 14.13 -5.91 12.99
N GLY A 154 14.84 -5.31 12.04
CA GLY A 154 15.12 -5.91 10.73
C GLY A 154 14.00 -5.76 9.70
N GLU A 155 12.90 -5.13 10.06
CA GLU A 155 11.81 -4.84 9.12
C GLU A 155 11.91 -3.43 8.54
N THR A 156 11.25 -3.23 7.41
CA THR A 156 11.17 -1.94 6.71
C THR A 156 9.73 -1.62 6.35
N LEU A 157 9.23 -0.46 6.79
CA LEU A 157 7.96 0.06 6.30
C LEU A 157 8.13 0.52 4.85
N VAL A 158 7.43 -0.14 3.93
CA VAL A 158 7.42 0.19 2.50
C VAL A 158 6.50 1.38 2.22
N GLY A 159 5.39 1.46 2.95
CA GLY A 159 4.39 2.49 2.83
C GLY A 159 3.03 2.03 3.34
N TRP A 160 2.00 2.72 2.89
CA TRP A 160 0.61 2.43 3.30
C TRP A 160 -0.29 2.28 2.08
N ILE A 161 -1.23 1.36 2.15
CA ILE A 161 -2.35 1.26 1.21
C ILE A 161 -3.56 1.90 1.87
N SER A 162 -4.05 3.00 1.30
CA SER A 162 -5.36 3.56 1.65
C SER A 162 -6.45 2.75 0.98
N LEU A 163 -7.51 2.36 1.70
CA LEU A 163 -8.62 1.55 1.19
C LEU A 163 -9.97 2.14 1.60
N GLY A 164 -10.95 1.99 0.73
CA GLY A 164 -12.35 2.35 0.98
C GLY A 164 -13.22 2.11 -0.24
N THR A 165 -14.50 2.41 -0.11
CA THR A 165 -15.43 2.45 -1.24
C THR A 165 -15.17 3.70 -2.08
N PRO A 166 -15.09 3.61 -3.42
CA PRO A 166 -14.94 4.79 -4.27
C PRO A 166 -16.21 5.65 -4.18
N VAL A 167 -16.09 6.89 -3.70
CA VAL A 167 -17.22 7.83 -3.56
C VAL A 167 -17.28 8.86 -4.67
N ARG A 168 -16.25 8.93 -5.49
CA ARG A 168 -16.15 9.85 -6.62
C ARG A 168 -15.22 9.28 -7.68
N GLU A 169 -15.64 9.30 -8.92
CA GLU A 169 -14.74 9.02 -10.03
C GLU A 169 -13.64 10.09 -10.09
N PRO A 170 -12.37 9.68 -10.09
CA PRO A 170 -11.29 10.64 -10.28
C PRO A 170 -11.30 11.15 -11.72
N ALA A 171 -10.74 12.34 -11.93
CA ALA A 171 -10.37 12.76 -13.26
C ALA A 171 -9.42 11.72 -13.89
N PRO A 172 -9.45 11.54 -15.22
CA PRO A 172 -8.52 10.66 -15.89
C PRO A 172 -7.08 10.92 -15.41
N GLY A 173 -6.39 9.86 -15.01
CA GLY A 173 -4.99 9.96 -14.59
C GLY A 173 -4.08 10.26 -15.78
N HIS A 174 -2.81 10.54 -15.49
CA HIS A 174 -1.80 10.64 -16.55
C HIS A 174 -1.75 9.33 -17.34
N ALA A 175 -1.64 9.46 -18.67
CA ALA A 175 -1.44 8.32 -19.55
C ALA A 175 -0.19 7.55 -19.09
N LYS A 176 -0.30 6.22 -19.02
CA LYS A 176 0.85 5.35 -18.82
C LYS A 176 1.49 5.05 -20.17
N ALA A 177 2.76 4.61 -20.12
CA ALA A 177 3.45 4.07 -21.28
C ALA A 177 2.60 2.99 -22.00
N GLY A 178 2.62 2.96 -23.30
CA GLY A 178 1.98 1.91 -24.09
C GLY A 178 2.69 0.57 -23.95
N ALA A 179 2.00 -0.52 -24.23
CA ALA A 179 2.59 -1.85 -24.14
C ALA A 179 3.87 -2.00 -24.99
N VAL A 180 3.93 -1.37 -26.15
CA VAL A 180 5.09 -1.39 -27.05
C VAL A 180 6.33 -0.73 -26.46
N GLU A 181 6.15 0.19 -25.51
CA GLU A 181 7.27 0.87 -24.83
C GLU A 181 7.90 0.03 -23.73
N VAL A 182 7.21 -1.01 -23.25
CA VAL A 182 7.67 -1.90 -22.18
C VAL A 182 7.98 -3.32 -22.66
N LEU A 183 7.78 -3.59 -23.94
CA LEU A 183 8.08 -4.86 -24.57
C LEU A 183 9.10 -4.63 -25.68
N SER A 184 10.15 -5.43 -25.72
CA SER A 184 11.14 -5.44 -26.80
C SER A 184 11.66 -6.85 -27.01
N ASP A 185 12.04 -7.15 -28.25
CA ASP A 185 12.76 -8.38 -28.53
C ASP A 185 14.18 -8.31 -27.98
N TRP A 186 14.61 -9.37 -27.32
CA TRP A 186 16.01 -9.50 -26.94
C TRP A 186 16.84 -9.79 -28.19
N ARG A 187 17.88 -8.98 -28.43
CA ARG A 187 18.78 -9.07 -29.58
C ARG A 187 20.18 -9.52 -29.14
#